data_dd8496bdb74acc4540dae59809b210a4
#
_entry.id   dd8496bdb74acc4540dae59809b210a4
#
_cell.length_a   1.000
_cell.length_b   1.000
_cell.length_c   1.000
_cell.angle_alpha   90.00
_cell.angle_beta   90.00
_cell.angle_gamma   90.00
#
_symmetry.space_group_name_H-M   'P 1'
#
loop_
_entity.id
_entity.type
_entity.pdbx_description
1 polymer ?
#
loop_
_entity_poly.entity_id
_entity_poly.type
_entity_poly.pdbx_seq_one_letter_code
_entity_poly.pdbx_strand_id
1 'polypeptide(L)'
;MKPKTKYKIGNFIVQPLPVEHDVENYAYIISHAEFGKLVYAVDCVQFPYKISGVNHWVIEANHDEGIIIDNLCNDAFTQSASENHLNIAQTIEVLSNNLCDSTRTIVLAHLSDGNSNASEFLRRTQEELEFNNVFIADKGLFVSLNNNQHD
;
A
#
# COMPACT_ATOMS: atom_id res chain seq x y z
N MET A 1 -0.69 -15.87 -13.68
CA MET A 1 0.15 -16.62 -12.68
C MET A 1 -0.77 -17.41 -11.76
N LYS A 2 -0.32 -18.56 -11.21
CA LYS A 2 -1.13 -19.25 -10.17
C LYS A 2 -1.00 -18.51 -8.84
N PRO A 3 -2.10 -18.25 -8.14
CA PRO A 3 -2.08 -17.60 -6.82
C PRO A 3 -1.14 -18.30 -5.83
N LYS A 4 -0.50 -17.51 -5.00
CA LYS A 4 0.40 -17.96 -3.91
C LYS A 4 1.62 -18.78 -4.35
N THR A 5 1.85 -18.93 -5.66
CA THR A 5 3.03 -19.63 -6.20
C THR A 5 4.17 -18.64 -6.41
N LYS A 6 5.37 -19.02 -6.03
CA LYS A 6 6.58 -18.20 -6.25
C LYS A 6 7.12 -18.43 -7.66
N TYR A 7 7.37 -17.36 -8.37
CA TYR A 7 7.94 -17.35 -9.72
C TYR A 7 9.30 -16.66 -9.70
N LYS A 8 10.30 -17.28 -10.32
CA LYS A 8 11.59 -16.64 -10.55
C LYS A 8 11.55 -15.91 -11.90
N ILE A 9 11.79 -14.60 -11.87
CA ILE A 9 11.82 -13.74 -13.06
C ILE A 9 13.18 -12.99 -13.03
N GLY A 10 14.15 -13.47 -13.78
CA GLY A 10 15.53 -12.99 -13.69
C GLY A 10 16.06 -13.22 -12.26
N ASN A 11 16.48 -12.14 -11.59
CA ASN A 11 16.95 -12.16 -10.22
C ASN A 11 15.85 -11.92 -9.18
N PHE A 12 14.62 -11.67 -9.63
CA PHE A 12 13.48 -11.45 -8.75
C PHE A 12 12.75 -12.76 -8.43
N ILE A 13 12.18 -12.82 -7.23
CA ILE A 13 11.17 -13.81 -6.87
C ILE A 13 9.87 -13.05 -6.66
N VAL A 14 8.84 -13.39 -7.45
CA VAL A 14 7.52 -12.76 -7.43
C VAL A 14 6.47 -13.76 -6.99
N GLN A 15 5.64 -13.39 -6.03
CA GLN A 15 4.53 -14.20 -5.54
C GLN A 15 3.24 -13.39 -5.57
N PRO A 16 2.29 -13.73 -6.45
CA PRO A 16 0.97 -13.11 -6.46
C PRO A 16 0.12 -13.59 -5.30
N LEU A 17 -0.57 -12.67 -4.64
CA LEU A 17 -1.54 -12.91 -3.59
C LEU A 17 -2.90 -12.42 -4.07
N PRO A 18 -3.93 -13.27 -4.16
CA PRO A 18 -5.26 -12.81 -4.54
C PRO A 18 -5.78 -11.77 -3.57
N VAL A 19 -6.31 -10.68 -4.07
CA VAL A 19 -7.00 -9.65 -3.29
C VAL A 19 -8.39 -9.44 -3.86
N GLU A 20 -9.32 -9.01 -3.02
CA GLU A 20 -10.69 -8.74 -3.43
C GLU A 20 -10.75 -7.40 -4.15
N HIS A 21 -11.40 -7.38 -5.30
CA HIS A 21 -11.69 -6.22 -6.12
C HIS A 21 -12.86 -6.56 -7.06
N ASP A 22 -13.42 -5.60 -7.78
CA ASP A 22 -14.50 -5.81 -8.76
C ASP A 22 -14.09 -6.71 -9.94
N VAL A 23 -12.80 -6.77 -10.23
CA VAL A 23 -12.17 -7.69 -11.20
C VAL A 23 -11.10 -8.54 -10.52
N GLU A 24 -10.67 -9.64 -11.18
CA GLU A 24 -9.58 -10.48 -10.67
C GLU A 24 -8.31 -9.65 -10.48
N ASN A 25 -7.87 -9.50 -9.24
CA ASN A 25 -6.71 -8.70 -8.88
C ASN A 25 -5.75 -9.43 -7.93
N TYR A 26 -4.50 -8.96 -7.91
CA TYR A 26 -3.42 -9.54 -7.10
C TYR A 26 -2.55 -8.45 -6.48
N ALA A 27 -2.29 -8.58 -5.20
CA ALA A 27 -1.11 -7.98 -4.59
C ALA A 27 0.12 -8.86 -4.90
N TYR A 28 1.31 -8.29 -4.79
CA TYR A 28 2.55 -8.99 -5.11
C TYR A 28 3.56 -8.89 -3.98
N ILE A 29 4.15 -10.02 -3.62
CA ILE A 29 5.41 -10.03 -2.86
C ILE A 29 6.54 -10.14 -3.88
N ILE A 30 7.43 -9.16 -3.89
CA ILE A 30 8.59 -9.10 -4.79
C ILE A 30 9.86 -9.13 -3.93
N SER A 31 10.74 -10.10 -4.16
CA SER A 31 11.99 -10.23 -3.41
C SER A 31 13.19 -10.16 -4.34
N HIS A 32 14.22 -9.43 -3.91
CA HIS A 32 15.50 -9.29 -4.60
C HIS A 32 16.63 -9.11 -3.58
N ALA A 33 17.85 -9.52 -3.92
CA ALA A 33 18.97 -9.46 -3.00
C ALA A 33 19.38 -8.03 -2.59
N GLU A 34 19.16 -7.03 -3.47
CA GLU A 34 19.54 -5.64 -3.23
C GLU A 34 18.62 -4.90 -2.27
N PHE A 35 17.31 -5.18 -2.29
CA PHE A 35 16.35 -4.44 -1.48
C PHE A 35 15.55 -5.31 -0.47
N GLY A 36 15.71 -6.62 -0.53
CA GLY A 36 14.94 -7.53 0.32
C GLY A 36 13.54 -7.81 -0.21
N LYS A 37 12.52 -7.54 0.56
CA LYS A 37 11.13 -7.86 0.27
C LYS A 37 10.27 -6.60 0.15
N LEU A 38 9.65 -6.42 -0.99
CA LEU A 38 8.65 -5.40 -1.29
C LEU A 38 7.27 -6.06 -1.37
N VAL A 39 6.28 -5.45 -0.75
CA VAL A 39 4.86 -5.74 -0.98
C VAL A 39 4.26 -4.60 -1.81
N TYR A 40 3.61 -4.96 -2.91
CA TYR A 40 2.81 -4.07 -3.74
C TYR A 40 1.35 -4.49 -3.63
N ALA A 41 0.49 -3.64 -3.09
CA ALA A 41 -0.93 -3.91 -2.85
C ALA A 41 -1.76 -2.67 -3.21
N VAL A 42 -2.31 -2.67 -4.40
CA VAL A 42 -3.14 -1.59 -4.96
C VAL A 42 -4.38 -2.18 -5.59
N ASP A 43 -5.47 -1.44 -5.62
CA ASP A 43 -6.78 -1.91 -6.06
C ASP A 43 -7.26 -3.11 -5.24
N CYS A 44 -7.47 -2.91 -3.94
CA CYS A 44 -7.96 -3.96 -3.07
C CYS A 44 -8.94 -3.45 -2.02
N VAL A 45 -10.07 -4.15 -1.90
CA VAL A 45 -11.09 -3.87 -0.87
C VAL A 45 -10.55 -4.15 0.53
N GLN A 46 -9.69 -5.19 0.64
CA GLN A 46 -9.05 -5.60 1.88
C GLN A 46 -7.72 -6.32 1.61
N PHE A 47 -6.82 -6.28 2.58
CA PHE A 47 -5.56 -6.99 2.53
C PHE A 47 -5.45 -7.98 3.72
N PRO A 48 -5.90 -9.23 3.56
CA PRO A 48 -6.05 -10.17 4.68
C PRO A 48 -4.75 -10.93 5.03
N TYR A 49 -3.61 -10.49 4.52
CA TYR A 49 -2.35 -11.22 4.69
C TYR A 49 -1.49 -10.64 5.80
N LYS A 50 -0.89 -11.53 6.60
CA LYS A 50 0.20 -11.22 7.52
C LYS A 50 1.51 -11.71 6.90
N ILE A 51 2.41 -10.78 6.57
CA ILE A 51 3.65 -11.06 5.84
C ILE A 51 4.84 -10.63 6.70
N SER A 52 5.64 -11.57 7.15
CA SER A 52 6.82 -11.28 7.96
C SER A 52 8.02 -10.80 7.14
N GLY A 53 8.83 -9.91 7.71
CA GLY A 53 10.11 -9.46 7.15
C GLY A 53 9.95 -8.64 5.88
N VAL A 54 8.94 -7.78 5.80
CA VAL A 54 8.76 -6.85 4.68
C VAL A 54 9.64 -5.63 4.89
N ASN A 55 10.47 -5.32 3.89
CA ASN A 55 11.36 -4.17 3.91
C ASN A 55 10.67 -2.92 3.34
N HIS A 56 9.84 -3.09 2.33
CA HIS A 56 9.22 -1.97 1.62
C HIS A 56 7.75 -2.26 1.33
N TRP A 57 6.91 -1.24 1.47
CA TRP A 57 5.51 -1.27 1.15
C TRP A 57 5.17 -0.25 0.07
N VAL A 58 4.45 -0.68 -0.96
CA VAL A 58 3.66 0.17 -1.83
C VAL A 58 2.24 -0.30 -1.65
N ILE A 59 1.43 0.49 -0.96
CA ILE A 59 0.09 0.09 -0.55
C ILE A 59 -0.91 1.21 -0.84
N GLU A 60 -2.10 0.81 -1.22
CA GLU A 60 -3.21 1.73 -1.46
C GLU A 60 -3.60 2.48 -0.19
N ALA A 61 -3.92 3.77 -0.36
CA ALA A 61 -4.59 4.62 0.60
C ALA A 61 -5.55 5.53 -0.19
N ASN A 62 -6.68 4.97 -0.63
CA ASN A 62 -7.49 5.61 -1.65
C ASN A 62 -8.28 6.81 -1.11
N HIS A 63 -8.93 6.68 0.04
CA HIS A 63 -9.87 7.68 0.54
C HIS A 63 -9.87 7.78 2.06
N ASP A 64 -10.54 8.82 2.56
CA ASP A 64 -10.91 8.97 3.97
C ASP A 64 -12.42 8.95 4.10
N GLU A 65 -12.96 8.16 5.02
CA GLU A 65 -14.42 8.02 5.22
C GLU A 65 -15.08 9.35 5.62
N GLY A 66 -14.38 10.20 6.37
CA GLY A 66 -14.89 11.53 6.73
C GLY A 66 -15.08 12.40 5.51
N ILE A 67 -14.12 12.42 4.58
CA ILE A 67 -14.22 13.17 3.32
C ILE A 67 -15.33 12.60 2.45
N ILE A 68 -15.49 11.27 2.38
CA ILE A 68 -16.57 10.64 1.64
C ILE A 68 -17.93 11.04 2.20
N ILE A 69 -18.12 11.02 3.51
CA ILE A 69 -19.39 11.43 4.13
C ILE A 69 -19.73 12.87 3.78
N ASP A 70 -18.77 13.77 3.80
CA ASP A 70 -18.96 15.18 3.41
C ASP A 70 -19.31 15.33 1.91
N ASN A 71 -18.78 14.46 1.06
CA ASN A 71 -18.98 14.46 -0.39
C ASN A 71 -20.22 13.67 -0.85
N LEU A 72 -20.78 12.76 -0.03
CA LEU A 72 -21.91 11.87 -0.40
C LEU A 72 -23.18 12.62 -0.86
N CYS A 73 -23.28 13.90 -0.58
CA CYS A 73 -24.36 14.71 -1.12
C CYS A 73 -24.25 14.98 -2.63
N ASN A 74 -23.14 14.61 -3.29
CA ASN A 74 -22.78 15.15 -4.60
C ASN A 74 -22.45 14.16 -5.71
N ASP A 75 -22.06 12.86 -5.47
CA ASP A 75 -21.60 12.05 -6.59
C ASP A 75 -21.63 10.51 -6.40
N ALA A 76 -22.03 9.78 -7.45
CA ALA A 76 -22.02 8.32 -7.53
C ALA A 76 -20.59 7.71 -7.57
N PHE A 77 -19.58 8.46 -8.02
CA PHE A 77 -18.17 8.03 -8.00
C PHE A 77 -17.63 7.86 -6.57
N THR A 78 -18.11 8.67 -5.65
CA THR A 78 -17.73 8.62 -4.23
C THR A 78 -18.13 7.30 -3.58
N GLN A 79 -19.27 6.73 -3.94
CA GLN A 79 -19.75 5.45 -3.43
C GLN A 79 -18.88 4.29 -3.92
N SER A 80 -18.46 4.28 -5.19
CA SER A 80 -17.59 3.22 -5.74
C SER A 80 -16.23 3.19 -5.07
N ALA A 81 -15.65 4.34 -4.72
CA ALA A 81 -14.39 4.41 -4.00
C ALA A 81 -14.48 3.74 -2.62
N SER A 82 -15.57 4.00 -1.87
CA SER A 82 -15.75 3.44 -0.52
C SER A 82 -15.96 1.92 -0.50
N GLU A 83 -16.46 1.34 -1.60
CA GLU A 83 -16.80 -0.08 -1.66
C GLU A 83 -15.64 -0.95 -2.17
N ASN A 84 -14.73 -0.40 -2.96
CA ASN A 84 -13.77 -1.20 -3.73
C ASN A 84 -12.29 -0.97 -3.38
N HIS A 85 -12.00 -0.04 -2.48
CA HIS A 85 -10.64 0.38 -2.19
C HIS A 85 -10.35 0.51 -0.69
N LEU A 86 -9.10 0.28 -0.28
CA LEU A 86 -8.66 0.54 1.09
C LEU A 86 -8.73 2.03 1.42
N ASN A 87 -9.41 2.37 2.51
CA ASN A 87 -9.32 3.70 3.10
C ASN A 87 -8.03 3.85 3.93
N ILE A 88 -7.69 5.07 4.30
CA ILE A 88 -6.46 5.36 5.05
C ILE A 88 -6.40 4.64 6.41
N ALA A 89 -7.51 4.49 7.12
CA ALA A 89 -7.54 3.80 8.41
C ALA A 89 -7.26 2.30 8.26
N GLN A 90 -7.87 1.65 7.27
CA GLN A 90 -7.61 0.25 6.92
C GLN A 90 -6.16 0.04 6.48
N THR A 91 -5.60 0.96 5.71
CA THR A 91 -4.20 0.92 5.29
C THR A 91 -3.25 0.97 6.48
N ILE A 92 -3.48 1.89 7.42
CA ILE A 92 -2.71 1.99 8.66
C ILE A 92 -2.83 0.72 9.50
N GLU A 93 -4.03 0.13 9.62
CA GLU A 93 -4.25 -1.13 10.32
C GLU A 93 -3.46 -2.29 9.66
N VAL A 94 -3.50 -2.41 8.34
CA VAL A 94 -2.71 -3.41 7.59
C VAL A 94 -1.22 -3.24 7.86
N LEU A 95 -0.72 -2.02 7.78
CA LEU A 95 0.68 -1.71 8.04
C LEU A 95 1.06 -2.02 9.49
N SER A 96 0.28 -1.57 10.47
CA SER A 96 0.51 -1.84 11.90
C SER A 96 0.61 -3.34 12.20
N ASN A 97 -0.21 -4.16 11.56
CA ASN A 97 -0.20 -5.61 11.73
C ASN A 97 0.99 -6.31 11.05
N ASN A 98 1.72 -5.60 10.17
CA ASN A 98 2.78 -6.16 9.33
C ASN A 98 4.15 -5.48 9.50
N LEU A 99 4.23 -4.33 10.18
CA LEU A 99 5.49 -3.65 10.46
C LEU A 99 6.42 -4.53 11.29
N CYS A 100 7.72 -4.42 11.03
CA CYS A 100 8.77 -5.11 11.76
C CYS A 100 10.09 -4.32 11.67
N ASP A 101 11.10 -4.70 12.46
CA ASP A 101 12.39 -4.02 12.52
C ASP A 101 13.11 -3.92 11.16
N SER A 102 12.76 -4.81 10.23
CA SER A 102 13.32 -4.78 8.88
C SER A 102 12.59 -3.83 7.92
N THR A 103 11.45 -3.27 8.31
CA THR A 103 10.71 -2.32 7.48
C THR A 103 11.47 -1.00 7.37
N ARG A 104 11.60 -0.48 6.15
CA ARG A 104 12.41 0.68 5.82
C ARG A 104 11.65 1.78 5.12
N THR A 105 10.65 1.42 4.31
CA THR A 105 9.95 2.39 3.46
C THR A 105 8.49 2.01 3.31
N ILE A 106 7.63 3.01 3.38
CA ILE A 106 6.20 2.92 3.05
C ILE A 106 5.90 3.95 1.97
N VAL A 107 5.24 3.53 0.90
CA VAL A 107 4.72 4.42 -0.13
C VAL A 107 3.21 4.22 -0.18
N LEU A 108 2.47 5.27 0.17
CA LEU A 108 1.03 5.33 0.01
C LEU A 108 0.70 5.65 -1.44
N ALA A 109 -0.10 4.83 -2.08
CA ALA A 109 -0.40 4.91 -3.50
C ALA A 109 -1.91 4.93 -3.77
N HIS A 110 -2.30 5.23 -5.00
CA HIS A 110 -3.67 5.17 -5.48
C HIS A 110 -4.65 6.07 -4.71
N LEU A 111 -4.19 7.26 -4.33
CA LEU A 111 -5.02 8.25 -3.66
C LEU A 111 -6.09 8.80 -4.62
N SER A 112 -7.32 8.91 -4.15
CA SER A 112 -8.42 9.52 -4.90
C SER A 112 -8.29 11.04 -4.92
N ASP A 113 -8.36 11.67 -6.09
CA ASP A 113 -8.25 13.13 -6.23
C ASP A 113 -9.30 13.92 -5.43
N GLY A 114 -10.50 13.36 -5.28
CA GLY A 114 -11.62 14.05 -4.61
C GLY A 114 -11.89 13.59 -3.17
N ASN A 115 -11.40 12.41 -2.78
CA ASN A 115 -11.75 11.77 -1.51
C ASN A 115 -10.53 11.50 -0.62
N SER A 116 -9.39 12.10 -0.91
CA SER A 116 -8.15 11.97 -0.13
C SER A 116 -7.52 13.31 0.21
N ASN A 117 -6.69 13.30 1.25
CA ASN A 117 -5.82 14.42 1.61
C ASN A 117 -4.40 13.86 1.82
N ALA A 118 -3.54 14.03 0.81
CA ALA A 118 -2.19 13.47 0.80
C ALA A 118 -1.35 13.90 2.02
N SER A 119 -1.42 15.17 2.41
CA SER A 119 -0.68 15.70 3.57
C SER A 119 -1.16 15.09 4.88
N GLU A 120 -2.46 14.94 5.03
CA GLU A 120 -3.07 14.33 6.22
C GLU A 120 -2.80 12.82 6.26
N PHE A 121 -2.86 12.12 5.13
CA PHE A 121 -2.54 10.70 5.05
C PHE A 121 -1.08 10.43 5.43
N LEU A 122 -0.16 11.25 4.94
CA LEU A 122 1.25 11.19 5.30
C LEU A 122 1.43 11.37 6.82
N ARG A 123 0.88 12.46 7.37
CA ARG A 123 0.98 12.78 8.80
C ARG A 123 0.40 11.65 9.67
N ARG A 124 -0.82 11.22 9.40
CA ARG A 124 -1.48 10.14 10.14
C ARG A 124 -0.68 8.84 10.11
N THR A 125 -0.20 8.43 8.94
CA THR A 125 0.58 7.21 8.80
C THR A 125 1.87 7.29 9.61
N GLN A 126 2.57 8.43 9.58
CA GLN A 126 3.79 8.63 10.36
C GLN A 126 3.55 8.60 11.87
N GLU A 127 2.51 9.29 12.33
CA GLU A 127 2.20 9.40 13.76
C GLU A 127 1.63 8.09 14.32
N GLU A 128 0.63 7.48 13.66
CA GLU A 128 -0.03 6.28 14.17
C GLU A 128 0.87 5.03 14.12
N LEU A 129 1.82 4.97 13.19
CA LEU A 129 2.79 3.88 13.09
C LEU A 129 4.15 4.17 13.77
N GLU A 130 4.36 5.39 14.27
CA GLU A 130 5.67 5.85 14.78
C GLU A 130 6.80 5.61 13.75
N PHE A 131 6.50 5.80 12.46
CA PHE A 131 7.38 5.46 11.35
C PHE A 131 7.52 6.63 10.37
N ASN A 132 8.73 7.19 10.23
CA ASN A 132 8.95 8.45 9.51
C ASN A 132 9.18 8.31 7.99
N ASN A 133 9.67 7.16 7.53
CA ASN A 133 10.05 7.00 6.12
C ASN A 133 8.84 6.60 5.24
N VAL A 134 7.85 7.48 5.23
CA VAL A 134 6.59 7.36 4.49
C VAL A 134 6.57 8.37 3.35
N PHE A 135 6.09 7.96 2.20
CA PHE A 135 5.97 8.78 0.99
C PHE A 135 4.56 8.67 0.40
N ILE A 136 4.15 9.71 -0.32
CA ILE A 136 2.97 9.68 -1.18
C ILE A 136 3.44 9.43 -2.62
N ALA A 137 2.88 8.42 -3.28
CA ALA A 137 3.13 8.18 -4.70
C ALA A 137 2.52 9.30 -5.54
N ASP A 138 3.38 10.14 -6.07
CA ASP A 138 3.01 11.22 -6.99
C ASP A 138 3.93 11.22 -8.20
N LYS A 139 3.52 11.95 -9.24
CA LYS A 139 4.28 12.04 -10.50
C LYS A 139 5.69 12.55 -10.25
N GLY A 140 6.66 11.72 -10.63
CA GLY A 140 8.09 12.05 -10.48
C GLY A 140 8.70 11.64 -9.13
N LEU A 141 7.95 10.99 -8.23
CA LEU A 141 8.53 10.41 -7.02
C LEU A 141 9.58 9.37 -7.39
N PHE A 142 10.74 9.48 -6.80
CA PHE A 142 11.81 8.48 -6.83
C PHE A 142 12.20 8.10 -5.41
N VAL A 143 12.11 6.82 -5.07
CA VAL A 143 12.49 6.26 -3.77
C VAL A 143 13.51 5.15 -3.99
N SER A 144 14.69 5.27 -3.40
CA SER A 144 15.70 4.21 -3.42
C SER A 144 15.32 3.11 -2.44
N LEU A 145 15.32 1.87 -2.91
CA LEU A 145 15.01 0.69 -2.10
C LEU A 145 16.26 -0.09 -1.66
N ASN A 146 17.47 0.37 -2.00
CA ASN A 146 18.70 -0.38 -1.72
C ASN A 146 18.93 -0.56 -0.21
N ASN A 147 19.31 -1.79 0.17
CA ASN A 147 19.63 -2.14 1.56
C ASN A 147 20.94 -1.51 2.05
N ASN A 148 21.76 -0.93 1.17
CA ASN A 148 23.11 -0.42 1.43
C ASN A 148 23.11 1.10 1.71
N GLN A 149 22.12 1.65 2.38
CA GLN A 149 22.29 2.95 3.02
C GLN A 149 23.00 2.72 4.37
N HIS A 150 24.27 2.42 4.30
CA HIS A 150 25.23 2.78 5.34
C HIS A 150 25.72 4.19 5.00
N ASP A 151 25.13 5.18 5.72
CA ASP A 151 25.87 6.26 6.40
C ASP A 151 24.87 7.25 7.01
#